data_4f916038492f53835739b182acce1956
#
_entry.id   4f916038492f53835739b182acce1956
#
_cell.length_a   1.000
_cell.length_b   1.000
_cell.length_c   1.000
_cell.angle_alpha   90.00
_cell.angle_beta   90.00
_cell.angle_gamma   90.00
#
_symmetry.space_group_name_H-M   'P 1'
#
loop_
_entity.id
_entity.type
_entity.pdbx_description
1 polymer ?
#
loop_
_entity_poly.entity_id
_entity_poly.type
_entity_poly.pdbx_seq_one_letter_code
_entity_poly.pdbx_strand_id
1 'polypeptide(L)'
;MGEHSERYGELAHALTEAQFNVYSPDLRGHGKSLPSLIEPGDMGHNGWQETLEDLAFLEHWMNEQYDRPAILCGHSMGAMLAQEYIYTRGQRLHALVLSGSTGAFPRLPALLLSSLARFDSWRLSPATPSPLLSRRVLSMNNRNFERQGDGDEGLAWLSRDKERVAAYRADPLCGAGLSAGGLAEMFASQAQSTQASNIQRIGKHVPIYLFAGHEDPLNNQGKRLLALQKRYQAAGLRADLKLYPEGRHEMLNELNRAEVIDDLLHWLTEVTHD
;
A
#
# COMPACT_ATOMS: atom_id res chain seq x y z
N MET A 1 -6.27 -1.08 -0.32
CA MET A 1 -7.64 -0.80 -0.80
C MET A 1 -8.62 -1.62 0.01
N GLY A 2 -9.87 -1.10 0.14
CA GLY A 2 -10.91 -1.78 0.89
C GLY A 2 -10.63 -1.86 2.39
N GLU A 3 -10.08 -0.81 2.96
CA GLU A 3 -9.82 -0.64 4.39
C GLU A 3 -9.75 0.85 4.76
N HIS A 4 -9.61 1.15 6.04
CA HIS A 4 -9.60 2.51 6.58
C HIS A 4 -8.56 2.67 7.69
N SER A 5 -8.30 3.90 8.10
CA SER A 5 -7.24 4.31 9.01
C SER A 5 -7.30 3.67 10.40
N GLU A 6 -8.49 3.39 10.94
CA GLU A 6 -8.64 2.83 12.30
C GLU A 6 -8.01 1.44 12.44
N ARG A 7 -7.78 0.72 11.34
CA ARG A 7 -7.10 -0.59 11.35
C ARG A 7 -5.61 -0.51 11.72
N TYR A 8 -5.03 0.69 11.71
CA TYR A 8 -3.63 0.95 12.06
C TYR A 8 -3.46 1.49 13.49
N GLY A 9 -4.48 1.39 14.35
CA GLY A 9 -4.48 1.95 15.69
C GLY A 9 -3.34 1.44 16.58
N GLU A 10 -2.99 0.14 16.52
CA GLU A 10 -1.87 -0.43 17.30
C GLU A 10 -0.53 0.16 16.85
N LEU A 11 -0.30 0.28 15.53
CA LEU A 11 0.90 0.93 15.00
C LEU A 11 0.95 2.41 15.41
N ALA A 12 -0.17 3.13 15.24
CA ALA A 12 -0.25 4.54 15.60
C ALA A 12 0.05 4.78 17.09
N HIS A 13 -0.46 3.91 17.96
CA HIS A 13 -0.17 3.96 19.39
C HIS A 13 1.32 3.74 19.68
N ALA A 14 1.91 2.69 19.12
CA ALA A 14 3.33 2.37 19.29
C ALA A 14 4.25 3.50 18.80
N LEU A 15 3.94 4.10 17.64
CA LEU A 15 4.67 5.25 17.11
C LEU A 15 4.53 6.48 18.02
N THR A 16 3.34 6.71 18.57
CA THR A 16 3.11 7.85 19.48
C THR A 16 3.86 7.68 20.78
N GLU A 17 3.91 6.47 21.35
CA GLU A 17 4.75 6.16 22.52
C GLU A 17 6.25 6.39 22.23
N ALA A 18 6.67 6.15 20.98
CA ALA A 18 8.02 6.44 20.50
C ALA A 18 8.22 7.91 20.06
N GLN A 19 7.31 8.81 20.45
CA GLN A 19 7.38 10.26 20.24
C GLN A 19 7.24 10.70 18.78
N PHE A 20 6.63 9.90 17.91
CA PHE A 20 6.24 10.34 16.57
C PHE A 20 4.84 10.97 16.59
N ASN A 21 4.64 12.04 15.83
CA ASN A 21 3.30 12.52 15.50
C ASN A 21 2.75 11.70 14.34
N VAL A 22 1.59 11.06 14.52
CA VAL A 22 1.02 10.12 13.55
C VAL A 22 -0.25 10.69 12.93
N TYR A 23 -0.30 10.68 11.60
CA TYR A 23 -1.46 11.07 10.80
C TYR A 23 -1.80 9.93 9.85
N SER A 24 -3.00 9.39 9.98
CA SER A 24 -3.49 8.29 9.14
C SER A 24 -4.80 8.72 8.48
N PRO A 25 -4.75 9.31 7.27
CA PRO A 25 -5.97 9.72 6.57
C PRO A 25 -6.69 8.53 5.96
N ASP A 26 -8.01 8.58 5.94
CA ASP A 26 -8.80 7.76 5.05
C ASP A 26 -8.65 8.31 3.62
N LEU A 27 -8.19 7.48 2.69
CA LEU A 27 -8.00 7.87 1.31
C LEU A 27 -9.35 8.11 0.61
N ARG A 28 -9.36 8.85 -0.50
CA ARG A 28 -10.54 9.05 -1.33
C ARG A 28 -11.23 7.72 -1.65
N GLY A 29 -12.56 7.68 -1.52
CA GLY A 29 -13.36 6.47 -1.74
C GLY A 29 -13.25 5.40 -0.64
N HIS A 30 -12.61 5.70 0.49
CA HIS A 30 -12.40 4.77 1.60
C HIS A 30 -12.81 5.40 2.94
N GLY A 31 -13.20 4.53 3.88
CA GLY A 31 -13.47 4.90 5.26
C GLY A 31 -14.43 6.10 5.40
N LYS A 32 -14.09 7.04 6.26
CA LYS A 32 -14.88 8.25 6.53
C LYS A 32 -14.70 9.37 5.48
N SER A 33 -13.74 9.21 4.55
CA SER A 33 -13.56 10.10 3.40
C SER A 33 -14.47 9.75 2.22
N LEU A 34 -15.41 8.81 2.42
CA LEU A 34 -16.42 8.43 1.43
C LEU A 34 -17.63 9.35 1.56
N PRO A 35 -17.94 10.20 0.57
CA PRO A 35 -19.19 10.96 0.55
C PRO A 35 -20.42 10.02 0.50
N SER A 36 -21.51 10.41 1.17
CA SER A 36 -22.71 9.58 1.35
C SER A 36 -23.42 9.12 0.06
N LEU A 37 -23.11 9.73 -1.07
CA LEU A 37 -23.70 9.42 -2.39
C LEU A 37 -22.72 8.71 -3.33
N ILE A 38 -21.52 8.37 -2.85
CA ILE A 38 -20.47 7.74 -3.66
C ILE A 38 -20.26 6.30 -3.19
N GLU A 39 -20.17 5.39 -4.15
CA GLU A 39 -19.91 3.97 -3.87
C GLU A 39 -18.52 3.77 -3.27
N PRO A 40 -18.37 2.88 -2.28
CA PRO A 40 -17.07 2.53 -1.73
C PRO A 40 -16.10 2.07 -2.83
N GLY A 41 -14.85 2.59 -2.76
CA GLY A 41 -13.80 2.32 -3.75
C GLY A 41 -13.83 3.23 -4.99
N ASP A 42 -14.80 4.14 -5.10
CA ASP A 42 -14.77 5.19 -6.12
C ASP A 42 -13.95 6.39 -5.60
N MET A 43 -12.78 6.58 -6.18
CA MET A 43 -11.88 7.68 -5.85
C MET A 43 -12.23 8.98 -6.61
N GLY A 44 -13.25 8.96 -7.46
CA GLY A 44 -13.65 10.07 -8.32
C GLY A 44 -12.83 10.20 -9.61
N HIS A 45 -13.06 11.30 -10.32
CA HIS A 45 -12.34 11.60 -11.57
C HIS A 45 -10.88 11.93 -11.27
N ASN A 46 -9.93 11.30 -11.99
CA ASN A 46 -8.49 11.39 -11.74
C ASN A 46 -8.12 11.05 -10.28
N GLY A 47 -8.86 10.14 -9.66
CA GLY A 47 -8.82 9.91 -8.23
C GLY A 47 -7.45 9.51 -7.68
N TRP A 48 -6.65 8.81 -8.48
CA TRP A 48 -5.27 8.47 -8.11
C TRP A 48 -4.40 9.72 -7.99
N GLN A 49 -4.45 10.58 -8.99
CA GLN A 49 -3.68 11.84 -9.00
C GLN A 49 -4.15 12.79 -7.90
N GLU A 50 -5.45 12.90 -7.71
CA GLU A 50 -6.04 13.70 -6.63
C GLU A 50 -5.65 13.18 -5.24
N THR A 51 -5.52 11.86 -5.06
CA THR A 51 -5.01 11.28 -3.81
C THR A 51 -3.54 11.65 -3.57
N LEU A 52 -2.73 11.70 -4.62
CA LEU A 52 -1.34 12.18 -4.50
C LEU A 52 -1.28 13.67 -4.13
N GLU A 53 -2.22 14.49 -4.59
CA GLU A 53 -2.34 15.90 -4.18
C GLU A 53 -2.80 16.02 -2.71
N ASP A 54 -3.74 15.17 -2.26
CA ASP A 54 -4.16 15.13 -0.85
C ASP A 54 -2.98 14.78 0.07
N LEU A 55 -2.15 13.82 -0.33
CA LEU A 55 -0.93 13.47 0.42
C LEU A 55 0.07 14.62 0.44
N ALA A 56 0.24 15.34 -0.68
CA ALA A 56 1.12 16.50 -0.74
C ALA A 56 0.61 17.66 0.12
N PHE A 57 -0.70 17.87 0.15
CA PHE A 57 -1.33 18.85 1.04
C PHE A 57 -1.08 18.50 2.51
N LEU A 58 -1.28 17.22 2.88
CA LEU A 58 -1.05 16.75 4.26
C LEU A 58 0.42 16.89 4.65
N GLU A 59 1.37 16.48 3.78
CA GLU A 59 2.79 16.65 4.03
C GLU A 59 3.16 18.13 4.24
N HIS A 60 2.67 19.01 3.37
CA HIS A 60 2.92 20.44 3.48
C HIS A 60 2.40 20.99 4.81
N TRP A 61 1.16 20.68 5.16
CA TRP A 61 0.54 21.09 6.43
C TRP A 61 1.34 20.58 7.64
N MET A 62 1.77 19.30 7.64
CA MET A 62 2.58 18.72 8.72
C MET A 62 3.92 19.45 8.85
N ASN A 63 4.59 19.75 7.74
CA ASN A 63 5.87 20.46 7.73
C ASN A 63 5.73 21.88 8.30
N GLU A 64 4.60 22.56 8.05
CA GLU A 64 4.32 23.88 8.65
C GLU A 64 4.08 23.80 10.16
N GLN A 65 3.46 22.70 10.65
CA GLN A 65 3.17 22.55 12.08
C GLN A 65 4.40 22.16 12.90
N TYR A 66 5.31 21.35 12.36
CA TYR A 66 6.33 20.69 13.16
C TYR A 66 7.77 21.03 12.80
N ASP A 67 8.00 21.79 11.75
CA ASP A 67 9.34 22.10 11.22
C ASP A 67 10.25 20.85 11.13
N ARG A 68 9.65 19.74 10.74
CA ARG A 68 10.30 18.44 10.60
C ARG A 68 9.83 17.74 9.33
N PRO A 69 10.75 17.10 8.58
CA PRO A 69 10.34 16.36 7.38
C PRO A 69 9.52 15.13 7.72
N ALA A 70 8.52 14.85 6.90
CA ALA A 70 7.60 13.73 7.08
C ALA A 70 8.23 12.38 6.71
N ILE A 71 7.77 11.33 7.37
CA ILE A 71 7.99 9.94 6.98
C ILE A 71 6.69 9.43 6.37
N LEU A 72 6.76 8.92 5.14
CA LEU A 72 5.59 8.36 4.47
C LEU A 72 5.56 6.84 4.64
N CYS A 73 4.48 6.32 5.23
CA CYS A 73 4.23 4.90 5.35
C CYS A 73 3.03 4.51 4.50
N GLY A 74 3.19 3.53 3.61
CA GLY A 74 2.10 3.01 2.77
C GLY A 74 1.97 1.50 2.84
N HIS A 75 0.73 1.01 2.96
CA HIS A 75 0.41 -0.41 2.91
C HIS A 75 -0.37 -0.75 1.64
N SER A 76 -0.02 -1.86 0.98
CA SER A 76 -0.74 -2.39 -0.18
C SER A 76 -0.93 -1.34 -1.29
N MET A 77 -2.15 -0.90 -1.59
CA MET A 77 -2.43 0.21 -2.50
C MET A 77 -1.74 1.51 -2.04
N GLY A 78 -1.70 1.76 -0.72
CA GLY A 78 -0.95 2.88 -0.15
C GLY A 78 0.54 2.80 -0.44
N ALA A 79 1.13 1.60 -0.51
CA ALA A 79 2.52 1.41 -0.92
C ALA A 79 2.72 1.75 -2.41
N MET A 80 1.74 1.50 -3.28
CA MET A 80 1.81 1.90 -4.70
C MET A 80 1.73 3.44 -4.85
N LEU A 81 0.83 4.09 -4.10
CA LEU A 81 0.75 5.56 -4.01
C LEU A 81 2.07 6.15 -3.50
N ALA A 82 2.61 5.62 -2.42
CA ALA A 82 3.85 6.07 -1.83
C ALA A 82 5.07 5.90 -2.77
N GLN A 83 5.08 4.81 -3.56
CA GLN A 83 6.09 4.62 -4.60
C GLN A 83 5.99 5.66 -5.73
N GLU A 84 4.80 6.11 -6.10
CA GLU A 84 4.66 7.21 -7.06
C GLU A 84 4.98 8.55 -6.43
N TYR A 85 4.51 8.76 -5.21
CA TYR A 85 4.73 10.00 -4.46
C TYR A 85 6.22 10.33 -4.34
N ILE A 86 7.05 9.36 -3.96
CA ILE A 86 8.47 9.59 -3.67
C ILE A 86 9.26 10.12 -4.88
N TYR A 87 8.96 9.68 -6.10
CA TYR A 87 9.68 10.18 -7.28
C TYR A 87 9.01 11.38 -7.94
N THR A 88 7.76 11.70 -7.60
CA THR A 88 7.04 12.86 -8.15
C THR A 88 7.07 14.06 -7.23
N ARG A 89 6.97 13.86 -5.92
CA ARG A 89 6.81 14.88 -4.88
C ARG A 89 7.69 14.69 -3.63
N GLY A 90 8.27 13.53 -3.43
CA GLY A 90 8.91 13.10 -2.19
C GLY A 90 10.28 13.72 -1.87
N GLN A 91 10.65 14.87 -2.44
CA GLN A 91 11.96 15.49 -2.24
C GLN A 91 12.18 16.00 -0.80
N ARG A 92 11.12 16.20 -0.04
CA ARG A 92 11.16 16.68 1.35
C ARG A 92 10.92 15.57 2.37
N LEU A 93 10.62 14.34 1.90
CA LEU A 93 10.44 13.20 2.80
C LEU A 93 11.75 12.86 3.51
N HIS A 94 11.64 12.54 4.80
CA HIS A 94 12.74 12.01 5.58
C HIS A 94 13.00 10.53 5.28
N ALA A 95 11.93 9.74 5.20
CA ALA A 95 12.02 8.31 4.91
C ALA A 95 10.75 7.79 4.22
N LEU A 96 10.84 6.62 3.60
CA LEU A 96 9.72 5.90 3.01
C LEU A 96 9.61 4.49 3.59
N VAL A 97 8.41 4.09 4.00
CA VAL A 97 8.10 2.74 4.48
C VAL A 97 7.04 2.11 3.57
N LEU A 98 7.33 0.92 3.04
CA LEU A 98 6.47 0.17 2.13
C LEU A 98 6.10 -1.18 2.75
N SER A 99 4.85 -1.30 3.20
CA SER A 99 4.26 -2.53 3.75
C SER A 99 3.43 -3.25 2.70
N GLY A 100 3.56 -4.57 2.58
CA GLY A 100 2.74 -5.38 1.67
C GLY A 100 2.78 -4.90 0.20
N SER A 101 3.90 -4.32 -0.22
CA SER A 101 4.09 -3.84 -1.60
C SER A 101 4.14 -5.02 -2.59
N THR A 102 3.58 -4.81 -3.78
CA THR A 102 3.71 -5.74 -4.92
C THR A 102 5.14 -5.82 -5.47
N GLY A 103 6.04 -4.94 -5.02
CA GLY A 103 7.43 -4.89 -5.42
C GLY A 103 7.63 -4.49 -6.89
N ALA A 104 8.66 -5.04 -7.53
CA ALA A 104 8.93 -4.82 -8.95
C ALA A 104 7.91 -5.57 -9.84
N PHE A 105 6.68 -5.09 -9.87
CA PHE A 105 5.64 -5.69 -10.71
C PHE A 105 5.99 -5.50 -12.21
N PRO A 106 5.83 -6.52 -13.05
CA PRO A 106 6.18 -6.41 -14.46
C PRO A 106 5.31 -5.38 -15.19
N ARG A 107 5.96 -4.54 -16.02
CA ARG A 107 5.31 -3.42 -16.72
C ARG A 107 4.21 -3.86 -17.68
N LEU A 108 4.48 -4.89 -18.51
CA LEU A 108 3.51 -5.35 -19.52
C LEU A 108 2.21 -5.89 -18.89
N PRO A 109 2.24 -6.79 -17.88
CA PRO A 109 1.04 -7.16 -17.14
C PRO A 109 0.30 -5.98 -16.50
N ALA A 110 1.00 -5.00 -15.95
CA ALA A 110 0.37 -3.81 -15.36
C ALA A 110 -0.37 -2.98 -16.43
N LEU A 111 0.24 -2.76 -17.60
CA LEU A 111 -0.40 -2.06 -18.72
C LEU A 111 -1.61 -2.84 -19.27
N LEU A 112 -1.54 -4.16 -19.35
CA LEU A 112 -2.67 -4.99 -19.78
C LEU A 112 -3.83 -4.88 -18.78
N LEU A 113 -3.56 -4.95 -17.48
CA LEU A 113 -4.57 -4.78 -16.43
C LEU A 113 -5.18 -3.39 -16.45
N SER A 114 -4.36 -2.34 -16.64
CA SER A 114 -4.84 -0.98 -16.84
C SER A 114 -5.76 -0.86 -18.06
N SER A 115 -5.39 -1.46 -19.18
CA SER A 115 -6.20 -1.44 -20.41
C SER A 115 -7.53 -2.16 -20.25
N LEU A 116 -7.55 -3.30 -19.55
CA LEU A 116 -8.77 -4.03 -19.23
C LEU A 116 -9.68 -3.21 -18.30
N ALA A 117 -9.11 -2.57 -17.29
CA ALA A 117 -9.86 -1.70 -16.38
C ALA A 117 -10.43 -0.47 -17.12
N ARG A 118 -9.68 0.13 -18.05
CA ARG A 118 -10.16 1.21 -18.92
C ARG A 118 -11.31 0.77 -19.82
N PHE A 119 -11.24 -0.44 -20.35
CA PHE A 119 -12.34 -1.00 -21.13
C PHE A 119 -13.60 -1.17 -20.30
N ASP A 120 -13.51 -1.70 -19.05
CA ASP A 120 -14.63 -1.79 -18.15
C ASP A 120 -15.16 -0.41 -17.74
N SER A 121 -14.27 0.54 -17.47
CA SER A 121 -14.60 1.94 -17.19
C SER A 121 -15.40 2.60 -18.33
N TRP A 122 -15.00 2.37 -19.57
CA TRP A 122 -15.71 2.87 -20.76
C TRP A 122 -17.08 2.19 -20.92
N ARG A 123 -17.15 0.86 -20.72
CA ARG A 123 -18.38 0.07 -20.91
C ARG A 123 -19.43 0.25 -19.83
N LEU A 124 -18.99 0.38 -18.56
CA LEU A 124 -19.88 0.40 -17.39
C LEU A 124 -20.04 1.81 -16.82
N SER A 125 -18.98 2.42 -16.44
CA SER A 125 -18.74 3.75 -15.89
C SER A 125 -17.42 3.73 -15.11
N PRO A 126 -16.69 4.84 -15.03
CA PRO A 126 -15.48 4.94 -14.19
C PRO A 126 -15.73 4.65 -12.71
N ALA A 127 -16.89 5.04 -12.19
CA ALA A 127 -17.30 4.87 -10.79
C ALA A 127 -17.71 3.44 -10.42
N THR A 128 -18.05 2.61 -11.42
CA THR A 128 -18.55 1.26 -11.17
C THR A 128 -17.40 0.30 -10.86
N PRO A 129 -17.53 -0.61 -9.87
CA PRO A 129 -16.57 -1.69 -9.65
C PRO A 129 -16.39 -2.55 -10.91
N SER A 130 -15.16 -2.97 -11.22
CA SER A 130 -14.89 -3.86 -12.35
C SER A 130 -15.19 -5.32 -11.96
N PRO A 131 -16.25 -5.96 -12.50
CA PRO A 131 -16.58 -7.34 -12.15
C PRO A 131 -15.52 -8.33 -12.62
N LEU A 132 -14.81 -8.00 -13.71
CA LEU A 132 -13.78 -8.87 -14.29
C LEU A 132 -12.51 -8.88 -13.46
N LEU A 133 -12.14 -7.74 -12.87
CA LEU A 133 -10.87 -7.59 -12.15
C LEU A 133 -11.02 -7.80 -10.65
N SER A 134 -12.07 -7.25 -10.02
CA SER A 134 -12.25 -7.32 -8.57
C SER A 134 -12.36 -8.77 -8.06
N ARG A 135 -13.22 -9.59 -8.68
CA ARG A 135 -13.35 -11.00 -8.30
C ARG A 135 -12.11 -11.83 -8.59
N ARG A 136 -11.47 -11.61 -9.75
CA ARG A 136 -10.30 -12.42 -10.14
C ARG A 136 -9.06 -12.09 -9.32
N VAL A 137 -8.80 -10.81 -9.06
CA VAL A 137 -7.64 -10.41 -8.25
C VAL A 137 -7.76 -10.97 -6.84
N LEU A 138 -8.92 -10.81 -6.19
CA LEU A 138 -9.13 -11.30 -4.82
C LEU A 138 -9.12 -12.84 -4.75
N SER A 139 -9.82 -13.53 -5.68
CA SER A 139 -9.87 -14.99 -5.67
C SER A 139 -8.54 -15.66 -6.01
N MET A 140 -7.73 -15.05 -6.89
CA MET A 140 -6.39 -15.58 -7.19
C MET A 140 -5.46 -15.50 -5.98
N ASN A 141 -5.60 -14.47 -5.16
CA ASN A 141 -4.78 -14.29 -3.97
C ASN A 141 -5.04 -15.38 -2.93
N ASN A 142 -6.27 -15.83 -2.80
CA ASN A 142 -6.64 -16.86 -1.80
C ASN A 142 -6.41 -18.31 -2.24
N ARG A 143 -6.21 -18.56 -3.53
CA ARG A 143 -6.21 -19.91 -4.13
C ARG A 143 -5.22 -20.89 -3.50
N ASN A 144 -4.06 -20.43 -3.07
CA ASN A 144 -3.06 -21.29 -2.44
C ASN A 144 -3.51 -21.71 -1.02
N PHE A 145 -4.13 -20.80 -0.28
CA PHE A 145 -4.63 -21.03 1.08
C PHE A 145 -5.85 -21.95 1.07
N GLU A 146 -6.74 -21.80 0.10
CA GLU A 146 -7.87 -22.72 -0.11
C GLU A 146 -7.42 -24.17 -0.36
N ARG A 147 -6.36 -24.36 -1.14
CA ARG A 147 -5.77 -25.69 -1.39
C ARG A 147 -5.15 -26.31 -0.15
N GLN A 148 -4.72 -25.49 0.81
CA GLN A 148 -4.17 -25.92 2.10
C GLN A 148 -5.26 -26.13 3.16
N GLY A 149 -6.54 -25.94 2.80
CA GLY A 149 -7.67 -26.07 3.73
C GLY A 149 -7.92 -24.84 4.61
N ASP A 150 -7.24 -23.73 4.33
CA ASP A 150 -7.40 -22.45 5.02
C ASP A 150 -8.00 -21.43 4.05
N GLY A 151 -9.25 -21.66 3.64
CA GLY A 151 -9.93 -20.79 2.66
C GLY A 151 -10.43 -19.48 3.24
N ASP A 152 -10.84 -19.49 4.49
CA ASP A 152 -11.40 -18.36 5.26
C ASP A 152 -12.26 -17.40 4.40
N GLU A 153 -13.20 -17.99 3.65
CA GLU A 153 -14.14 -17.29 2.76
C GLU A 153 -13.47 -16.31 1.77
N GLY A 154 -12.26 -16.64 1.31
CA GLY A 154 -11.53 -15.84 0.34
C GLY A 154 -10.60 -14.78 0.93
N LEU A 155 -10.46 -14.71 2.25
CA LEU A 155 -9.67 -13.68 2.94
C LEU A 155 -8.42 -14.23 3.67
N ALA A 156 -8.16 -15.53 3.61
CA ALA A 156 -7.00 -16.13 4.28
C ALA A 156 -5.66 -15.50 3.88
N TRP A 157 -5.55 -14.99 2.67
CA TRP A 157 -4.34 -14.32 2.19
C TRP A 157 -3.98 -13.03 2.93
N LEU A 158 -4.92 -12.43 3.70
CA LEU A 158 -4.69 -11.20 4.45
C LEU A 158 -3.78 -11.44 5.66
N SER A 159 -4.15 -12.39 6.52
CA SER A 159 -3.43 -12.68 7.77
C SER A 159 -3.70 -14.10 8.26
N ARG A 160 -2.80 -14.64 9.09
CA ARG A 160 -3.00 -15.86 9.86
C ARG A 160 -3.85 -15.63 11.12
N ASP A 161 -3.95 -14.37 11.57
CA ASP A 161 -4.77 -14.00 12.71
C ASP A 161 -6.25 -13.98 12.31
N LYS A 162 -6.95 -15.06 12.64
CA LYS A 162 -8.37 -15.25 12.28
C LYS A 162 -9.30 -14.22 12.91
N GLU A 163 -8.94 -13.68 14.08
CA GLU A 163 -9.73 -12.62 14.72
C GLU A 163 -9.65 -11.32 13.93
N ARG A 164 -8.46 -10.97 13.44
CA ARG A 164 -8.26 -9.80 12.57
C ARG A 164 -8.97 -9.95 11.23
N VAL A 165 -8.92 -11.15 10.64
CA VAL A 165 -9.66 -11.44 9.39
C VAL A 165 -11.17 -11.38 9.61
N ALA A 166 -11.68 -11.91 10.73
CA ALA A 166 -13.09 -11.82 11.08
C ALA A 166 -13.54 -10.36 11.33
N ALA A 167 -12.72 -9.56 12.01
CA ALA A 167 -12.98 -8.15 12.20
C ALA A 167 -13.03 -7.39 10.86
N TYR A 168 -12.08 -7.64 9.96
CA TYR A 168 -12.11 -7.07 8.60
C TYR A 168 -13.39 -7.42 7.85
N ARG A 169 -13.84 -8.67 7.94
CA ARG A 169 -15.06 -9.13 7.26
C ARG A 169 -16.33 -8.49 7.83
N ALA A 170 -16.37 -8.28 9.15
CA ALA A 170 -17.51 -7.70 9.85
C ALA A 170 -17.61 -6.17 9.69
N ASP A 171 -16.54 -5.52 9.25
CA ASP A 171 -16.49 -4.08 9.16
C ASP A 171 -17.10 -3.58 7.84
N PRO A 172 -18.18 -2.78 7.89
CA PRO A 172 -18.85 -2.27 6.69
C PRO A 172 -18.00 -1.29 5.86
N LEU A 173 -16.91 -0.76 6.41
CA LEU A 173 -15.96 0.12 5.72
C LEU A 173 -14.81 -0.66 5.06
N CYS A 174 -14.80 -2.00 5.22
CA CYS A 174 -13.80 -2.88 4.65
C CYS A 174 -14.36 -3.70 3.47
N GLY A 175 -13.45 -4.27 2.65
CA GLY A 175 -13.80 -5.22 1.59
C GLY A 175 -14.18 -4.60 0.25
N ALA A 176 -14.35 -3.30 0.14
CA ALA A 176 -14.64 -2.65 -1.13
C ALA A 176 -13.41 -2.67 -2.06
N GLY A 177 -13.59 -3.15 -3.28
CA GLY A 177 -12.60 -3.01 -4.35
C GLY A 177 -12.65 -1.62 -4.97
N LEU A 178 -11.58 -1.23 -5.68
CA LEU A 178 -11.60 0.01 -6.45
C LEU A 178 -12.59 -0.05 -7.61
N SER A 179 -13.13 1.10 -7.96
CA SER A 179 -13.87 1.31 -9.20
C SER A 179 -13.00 1.00 -10.44
N ALA A 180 -13.63 0.79 -11.59
CA ALA A 180 -12.91 0.51 -12.82
C ALA A 180 -11.95 1.63 -13.21
N GLY A 181 -12.33 2.90 -12.97
CA GLY A 181 -11.46 4.06 -13.14
C GLY A 181 -10.26 4.00 -12.21
N GLY A 182 -10.47 3.80 -10.92
CA GLY A 182 -9.41 3.71 -9.93
C GLY A 182 -8.43 2.55 -10.20
N LEU A 183 -8.93 1.38 -10.60
CA LEU A 183 -8.09 0.25 -11.01
C LEU A 183 -7.22 0.58 -12.24
N ALA A 184 -7.80 1.27 -13.24
CA ALA A 184 -7.07 1.65 -14.44
C ALA A 184 -5.90 2.59 -14.12
N GLU A 185 -6.13 3.58 -13.24
CA GLU A 185 -5.11 4.52 -12.81
C GLU A 185 -4.05 3.84 -11.93
N MET A 186 -4.46 3.03 -10.97
CA MET A 186 -3.56 2.25 -10.11
C MET A 186 -2.60 1.38 -10.90
N PHE A 187 -3.10 0.60 -11.87
CA PHE A 187 -2.23 -0.24 -12.69
C PHE A 187 -1.36 0.56 -13.66
N ALA A 188 -1.84 1.71 -14.15
CA ALA A 188 -1.01 2.61 -14.96
C ALA A 188 0.15 3.19 -14.14
N SER A 189 -0.10 3.62 -12.90
CA SER A 189 0.90 4.05 -11.94
C SER A 189 1.93 2.95 -11.67
N GLN A 190 1.46 1.74 -11.37
CA GLN A 190 2.33 0.61 -11.09
C GLN A 190 3.27 0.27 -12.27
N ALA A 191 2.80 0.42 -13.51
CA ALA A 191 3.63 0.24 -14.68
C ALA A 191 4.79 1.27 -14.79
N GLN A 192 4.70 2.39 -14.08
CA GLN A 192 5.67 3.48 -14.09
C GLN A 192 6.60 3.44 -12.85
N SER A 193 6.09 3.07 -11.69
CA SER A 193 6.76 3.24 -10.38
C SER A 193 8.14 2.60 -10.30
N THR A 194 8.36 1.50 -11.01
CA THR A 194 9.62 0.75 -10.96
C THR A 194 10.53 0.96 -12.18
N GLN A 195 10.23 1.95 -13.04
CA GLN A 195 11.12 2.31 -14.15
C GLN A 195 12.37 3.03 -13.63
N ALA A 196 13.51 2.71 -14.23
CA ALA A 196 14.81 3.27 -13.82
C ALA A 196 14.82 4.80 -13.84
N SER A 197 14.19 5.42 -14.87
CA SER A 197 14.07 6.88 -14.97
C SER A 197 13.31 7.52 -13.80
N ASN A 198 12.29 6.85 -13.29
CA ASN A 198 11.52 7.34 -12.13
C ASN A 198 12.27 7.11 -10.82
N ILE A 199 12.87 5.94 -10.65
CA ILE A 199 13.69 5.62 -9.48
C ILE A 199 14.87 6.60 -9.34
N GLN A 200 15.50 6.99 -10.45
CA GLN A 200 16.59 7.97 -10.44
C GLN A 200 16.18 9.37 -9.97
N ARG A 201 14.89 9.71 -10.00
CA ARG A 201 14.35 10.99 -9.50
C ARG A 201 14.20 11.03 -7.98
N ILE A 202 14.27 9.89 -7.32
CA ILE A 202 14.17 9.79 -5.85
C ILE A 202 15.40 10.45 -5.21
N GLY A 203 15.18 11.28 -4.20
CA GLY A 203 16.25 11.91 -3.42
C GLY A 203 17.13 10.88 -2.72
N LYS A 204 18.46 10.98 -2.89
CA LYS A 204 19.41 10.00 -2.34
C LYS A 204 19.49 10.01 -0.81
N HIS A 205 18.98 11.06 -0.20
CA HIS A 205 18.90 11.23 1.25
C HIS A 205 17.72 10.47 1.88
N VAL A 206 16.77 9.94 1.08
CA VAL A 206 15.58 9.27 1.58
C VAL A 206 15.83 7.78 1.72
N PRO A 207 16.02 7.25 2.94
CA PRO A 207 16.09 5.82 3.17
C PRO A 207 14.72 5.16 2.95
N ILE A 208 14.72 3.92 2.47
CA ILE A 208 13.52 3.17 2.14
C ILE A 208 13.52 1.86 2.92
N TYR A 209 12.43 1.60 3.64
CA TYR A 209 12.20 0.32 4.30
C TYR A 209 11.06 -0.44 3.62
N LEU A 210 11.34 -1.67 3.23
CA LEU A 210 10.34 -2.59 2.68
C LEU A 210 10.13 -3.73 3.67
N PHE A 211 8.88 -4.04 4.01
CA PHE A 211 8.58 -5.26 4.74
C PHE A 211 7.30 -5.93 4.24
N ALA A 212 7.27 -7.25 4.29
CA ALA A 212 6.12 -8.04 3.89
C ALA A 212 6.20 -9.46 4.43
N GLY A 213 5.09 -10.16 4.38
CA GLY A 213 5.05 -11.60 4.59
C GLY A 213 5.65 -12.36 3.41
N HIS A 214 6.37 -13.45 3.70
CA HIS A 214 6.91 -14.32 2.66
C HIS A 214 5.80 -15.04 1.89
N GLU A 215 4.68 -15.35 2.57
CA GLU A 215 3.51 -16.01 1.97
C GLU A 215 2.52 -15.02 1.33
N ASP A 216 2.84 -13.73 1.29
CA ASP A 216 2.01 -12.74 0.58
C ASP A 216 1.96 -13.06 -0.92
N PRO A 217 0.78 -13.38 -1.50
CA PRO A 217 0.67 -13.75 -2.91
C PRO A 217 0.99 -12.60 -3.87
N LEU A 218 0.90 -11.34 -3.40
CA LEU A 218 1.13 -10.16 -4.23
C LEU A 218 2.60 -9.93 -4.57
N ASN A 219 3.52 -10.38 -3.72
CA ASN A 219 4.96 -10.15 -3.89
C ASN A 219 5.73 -11.34 -4.49
N ASN A 220 5.05 -12.42 -4.84
CA ASN A 220 5.64 -13.63 -5.37
C ASN A 220 6.73 -14.21 -4.45
N GLN A 221 6.37 -14.50 -3.19
CA GLN A 221 7.26 -15.03 -2.16
C GLN A 221 8.52 -14.15 -1.95
N GLY A 222 8.33 -12.85 -1.90
CA GLY A 222 9.41 -11.87 -1.70
C GLY A 222 10.26 -11.58 -2.93
N LYS A 223 10.17 -12.37 -4.01
CA LYS A 223 11.03 -12.21 -5.20
C LYS A 223 10.90 -10.83 -5.85
N ARG A 224 9.68 -10.28 -5.90
CA ARG A 224 9.44 -8.94 -6.45
C ARG A 224 9.96 -7.83 -5.56
N LEU A 225 9.94 -8.02 -4.24
CA LEU A 225 10.49 -7.05 -3.27
C LEU A 225 12.02 -7.03 -3.33
N LEU A 226 12.66 -8.21 -3.38
CA LEU A 226 14.11 -8.32 -3.60
C LEU A 226 14.54 -7.65 -4.92
N ALA A 227 13.75 -7.81 -5.98
CA ALA A 227 14.03 -7.14 -7.25
C ALA A 227 13.86 -5.61 -7.16
N LEU A 228 12.87 -5.13 -6.39
CA LEU A 228 12.67 -3.69 -6.15
C LEU A 228 13.80 -3.11 -5.31
N GLN A 229 14.18 -3.77 -4.21
CA GLN A 229 15.32 -3.38 -3.38
C GLN A 229 16.60 -3.23 -4.21
N LYS A 230 16.91 -4.22 -5.03
CA LYS A 230 18.08 -4.16 -5.92
C LYS A 230 18.03 -2.99 -6.89
N ARG A 231 16.85 -2.62 -7.42
CA ARG A 231 16.69 -1.44 -8.29
C ARG A 231 16.95 -0.14 -7.55
N TYR A 232 16.46 -0.02 -6.32
CA TYR A 232 16.72 1.14 -5.46
C TYR A 232 18.22 1.25 -5.14
N GLN A 233 18.85 0.16 -4.71
CA GLN A 233 20.27 0.12 -4.41
C GLN A 233 21.15 0.40 -5.64
N ALA A 234 20.80 -0.11 -6.81
CA ALA A 234 21.49 0.19 -8.07
C ALA A 234 21.35 1.67 -8.48
N ALA A 235 20.31 2.34 -8.03
CA ALA A 235 20.14 3.78 -8.19
C ALA A 235 20.85 4.60 -7.10
N GLY A 236 21.57 3.99 -6.16
CA GLY A 236 22.30 4.65 -5.08
C GLY A 236 21.41 5.06 -3.89
N LEU A 237 20.27 4.40 -3.70
CA LEU A 237 19.38 4.62 -2.56
C LEU A 237 19.69 3.61 -1.44
N ARG A 238 19.60 4.04 -0.17
CA ARG A 238 19.53 3.12 0.96
C ARG A 238 18.17 2.43 0.93
N ALA A 239 18.14 1.11 0.78
CA ALA A 239 16.91 0.34 0.75
C ALA A 239 17.10 -0.96 1.54
N ASP A 240 16.37 -1.07 2.65
CA ASP A 240 16.35 -2.18 3.57
C ASP A 240 15.11 -3.03 3.35
N LEU A 241 15.22 -4.35 3.44
CA LEU A 241 14.10 -5.28 3.23
C LEU A 241 14.06 -6.32 4.33
N LYS A 242 12.89 -6.48 4.97
CA LYS A 242 12.59 -7.58 5.88
C LYS A 242 11.42 -8.42 5.36
N LEU A 243 11.63 -9.72 5.21
CA LEU A 243 10.59 -10.70 4.88
C LEU A 243 10.34 -11.56 6.12
N TYR A 244 9.08 -11.61 6.55
CA TYR A 244 8.67 -12.41 7.69
C TYR A 244 8.24 -13.81 7.22
N PRO A 245 8.87 -14.89 7.71
CA PRO A 245 8.46 -16.25 7.41
C PRO A 245 6.98 -16.46 7.75
N GLU A 246 6.27 -17.25 6.96
CA GLU A 246 4.83 -17.56 7.14
C GLU A 246 3.90 -16.34 7.15
N GLY A 247 4.41 -15.12 7.25
CA GLY A 247 3.60 -13.90 7.22
C GLY A 247 2.86 -13.75 5.89
N ARG A 248 1.63 -13.25 5.95
CA ARG A 248 0.76 -13.00 4.80
C ARG A 248 0.78 -11.51 4.43
N HIS A 249 -0.28 -11.02 3.82
CA HIS A 249 -0.30 -9.65 3.26
C HIS A 249 -0.25 -8.53 4.30
N GLU A 250 -1.03 -8.65 5.36
CA GLU A 250 -1.21 -7.60 6.38
C GLU A 250 -0.30 -7.82 7.60
N MET A 251 0.99 -7.58 7.46
CA MET A 251 1.96 -7.82 8.54
C MET A 251 1.68 -7.05 9.83
N LEU A 252 1.04 -5.89 9.75
CA LEU A 252 0.61 -5.09 10.90
C LEU A 252 -0.65 -5.64 11.58
N ASN A 253 -1.29 -6.64 11.00
CA ASN A 253 -2.44 -7.39 11.54
C ASN A 253 -2.12 -8.90 11.67
N GLU A 254 -0.84 -9.30 11.58
CA GLU A 254 -0.40 -10.69 11.70
C GLU A 254 -0.26 -11.15 13.15
N LEU A 255 -0.13 -12.47 13.36
CA LEU A 255 0.11 -13.05 14.68
C LEU A 255 1.36 -12.48 15.35
N ASN A 256 2.39 -12.21 14.57
CA ASN A 256 3.66 -11.62 15.04
C ASN A 256 3.75 -10.10 14.80
N ARG A 257 2.62 -9.37 14.75
CA ARG A 257 2.60 -7.92 14.52
C ARG A 257 3.42 -7.11 15.51
N ALA A 258 3.54 -7.57 16.75
CA ALA A 258 4.39 -6.91 17.74
C ALA A 258 5.87 -6.89 17.30
N GLU A 259 6.41 -8.03 16.84
CA GLU A 259 7.75 -8.10 16.25
C GLU A 259 7.89 -7.16 15.05
N VAL A 260 6.88 -7.10 14.18
CA VAL A 260 6.89 -6.22 12.98
C VAL A 260 6.93 -4.75 13.36
N ILE A 261 6.17 -4.36 14.37
CA ILE A 261 6.13 -2.99 14.89
C ILE A 261 7.47 -2.64 15.57
N ASP A 262 8.03 -3.54 16.37
CA ASP A 262 9.32 -3.33 17.03
C ASP A 262 10.46 -3.15 16.01
N ASP A 263 10.50 -3.97 14.96
CA ASP A 263 11.45 -3.83 13.89
C ASP A 263 11.33 -2.50 13.14
N LEU A 264 10.09 -2.08 12.87
CA LEU A 264 9.84 -0.80 12.23
C LEU A 264 10.28 0.37 13.12
N LEU A 265 9.97 0.33 14.42
CA LEU A 265 10.40 1.35 15.38
C LEU A 265 11.93 1.41 15.48
N HIS A 266 12.60 0.26 15.53
CA HIS A 266 14.06 0.21 15.54
C HIS A 266 14.65 0.87 14.28
N TRP A 267 14.16 0.51 13.09
CA TRP A 267 14.61 1.11 11.85
C TRP A 267 14.33 2.62 11.78
N LEU A 268 13.14 3.06 12.20
CA LEU A 268 12.78 4.48 12.25
C LEU A 268 13.71 5.26 13.20
N THR A 269 14.02 4.70 14.36
CA THR A 269 14.93 5.30 15.34
C THR A 269 16.33 5.47 14.72
N GLU A 270 16.84 4.44 14.04
CA GLU A 270 18.13 4.51 13.36
C GLU A 270 18.17 5.65 12.34
N VAL A 271 17.19 5.74 11.43
CA VAL A 271 17.21 6.73 10.33
C VAL A 271 16.86 8.15 10.77
N THR A 272 16.27 8.33 11.96
CA THR A 272 15.94 9.68 12.49
C THR A 272 17.03 10.25 13.40
N HIS A 273 18.01 9.42 13.81
CA HIS A 273 19.16 9.86 14.61
C HIS A 273 20.44 10.05 13.78
N ASP A 274 20.48 9.57 12.52
CA ASP A 274 21.53 9.83 11.56
C ASP A 274 21.34 11.22 10.90
#